data_3a419650a1b9331c4c51b25e3295062f
#
_entry.id   3a419650a1b9331c4c51b25e3295062f
#
_cell.length_a   1.000
_cell.length_b   1.000
_cell.length_c   1.000
_cell.angle_alpha   90.00
_cell.angle_beta   90.00
_cell.angle_gamma   90.00
#
_symmetry.space_group_name_H-M   'P 1'
#
loop_
_entity.id
_entity.type
_entity.pdbx_description
1 polymer ?
#
loop_
_entity_poly.entity_id
_entity_poly.type
_entity_poly.pdbx_seq_one_letter_code
_entity_poly.pdbx_strand_id
1 'polypeptide(L)'
;MEDNKSKYEEKLKRMITELNNLNYTIDKEGNLISSVPSLNIKHIDMSKYKLILKQIYKYIKLSLFLKYEMKKTRILPPNKDYFFSSKLIEKTSSHLINKLILIINDYHYKAGVFSKTNLLFDNINNGSIFPLIEYTENKNFPLILLNPKNKIDDYLENFWKIYIKNQLKYLHNIIIIVQGMSSIPLIRLLKNNKRDFEENISKIIMINSKHKKYYQILNDDLRKEFMNKCTNYILSNESFGHLISSNLNSLE
;
A
#
# COMPACT_ATOMS: atom_id res chain seq x y z
N MET A 1 -16.60 -3.43 20.74
CA MET A 1 -15.43 -3.92 19.95
C MET A 1 -15.46 -5.41 19.70
N GLU A 2 -15.90 -6.22 20.65
CA GLU A 2 -16.02 -7.70 20.53
C GLU A 2 -16.94 -8.18 19.41
N ASP A 3 -18.10 -7.58 19.24
CA ASP A 3 -19.07 -7.90 18.17
C ASP A 3 -18.46 -7.81 16.75
N ASN A 4 -17.57 -6.86 16.53
CA ASN A 4 -16.93 -6.70 15.23
C ASN A 4 -15.88 -7.79 14.97
N LYS A 5 -15.16 -8.23 16.02
CA LYS A 5 -14.12 -9.27 15.91
C LYS A 5 -14.74 -10.60 15.51
N SER A 6 -15.80 -11.03 16.21
CA SER A 6 -16.56 -12.25 15.90
C SER A 6 -17.05 -12.27 14.45
N LYS A 7 -17.62 -11.17 13.98
CA LYS A 7 -18.08 -11.02 12.59
C LYS A 7 -16.96 -11.13 11.55
N TYR A 8 -15.75 -10.65 11.85
CA TYR A 8 -14.61 -10.79 10.95
C TYR A 8 -14.03 -12.20 10.96
N GLU A 9 -14.04 -12.88 12.12
CA GLU A 9 -13.63 -14.29 12.24
C GLU A 9 -14.56 -15.22 11.45
N GLU A 10 -15.86 -15.01 11.52
CA GLU A 10 -16.82 -15.75 10.70
C GLU A 10 -16.56 -15.55 9.20
N LYS A 11 -16.32 -14.31 8.77
CA LYS A 11 -15.97 -14.03 7.37
C LYS A 11 -14.67 -14.70 6.94
N LEU A 12 -13.68 -14.79 7.83
CA LEU A 12 -12.42 -15.48 7.56
C LEU A 12 -12.65 -16.98 7.38
N LYS A 13 -13.43 -17.62 8.27
CA LYS A 13 -13.81 -19.04 8.14
C LYS A 13 -14.53 -19.31 6.81
N ARG A 14 -15.50 -18.48 6.46
CA ARG A 14 -16.22 -18.59 5.18
C ARG A 14 -15.27 -18.44 3.98
N MET A 15 -14.33 -17.49 4.03
CA MET A 15 -13.36 -17.30 2.96
C MET A 15 -12.45 -18.52 2.79
N ILE A 16 -11.99 -19.13 3.89
CA ILE A 16 -11.19 -20.36 3.87
C ILE A 16 -11.99 -21.48 3.23
N THR A 17 -13.26 -21.67 3.61
CA THR A 17 -14.15 -22.66 2.99
C THR A 17 -14.31 -22.43 1.48
N GLU A 18 -14.53 -21.18 1.05
CA GLU A 18 -14.63 -20.82 -0.37
C GLU A 18 -13.32 -21.13 -1.12
N LEU A 19 -12.16 -20.93 -0.48
CA LEU A 19 -10.86 -21.25 -1.07
C LEU A 19 -10.64 -22.76 -1.17
N ASN A 20 -10.99 -23.52 -0.12
CA ASN A 20 -10.92 -24.98 -0.13
C ASN A 20 -11.81 -25.60 -1.21
N ASN A 21 -13.01 -25.06 -1.46
CA ASN A 21 -13.88 -25.48 -2.57
C ASN A 21 -13.26 -25.25 -3.96
N LEU A 22 -12.25 -24.37 -4.05
CA LEU A 22 -11.45 -24.17 -5.25
C LEU A 22 -10.23 -25.10 -5.29
N ASN A 23 -10.07 -25.99 -4.30
CA ASN A 23 -8.92 -26.88 -4.07
C ASN A 23 -7.62 -26.14 -3.72
N TYR A 24 -7.71 -25.05 -2.95
CA TYR A 24 -6.56 -24.30 -2.45
C TYR A 24 -6.71 -23.97 -0.99
N THR A 25 -5.59 -23.87 -0.29
CA THR A 25 -5.50 -23.39 1.09
C THR A 25 -4.31 -22.44 1.23
N ILE A 26 -4.28 -21.68 2.31
CA ILE A 26 -3.15 -20.81 2.68
C ILE A 26 -2.49 -21.44 3.91
N ASP A 27 -1.20 -21.74 3.82
CA ASP A 27 -0.44 -22.27 4.92
C ASP A 27 -0.02 -21.17 5.95
N LYS A 28 0.69 -21.58 6.99
CA LYS A 28 1.15 -20.67 8.05
C LYS A 28 2.19 -19.65 7.54
N GLU A 29 2.96 -20.01 6.54
CA GLU A 29 3.98 -19.20 5.89
C GLU A 29 3.39 -18.22 4.86
N GLY A 30 2.10 -18.37 4.52
CA GLY A 30 1.40 -17.53 3.53
C GLY A 30 1.51 -18.05 2.10
N ASN A 31 1.90 -19.31 1.91
CA ASN A 31 1.90 -19.94 0.58
C ASN A 31 0.49 -20.39 0.21
N LEU A 32 0.14 -20.22 -1.06
CA LEU A 32 -1.07 -20.78 -1.62
C LEU A 32 -0.80 -22.21 -2.09
N ILE A 33 -1.36 -23.19 -1.37
CA ILE A 33 -1.14 -24.61 -1.61
C ILE A 33 -2.36 -25.22 -2.28
N SER A 34 -2.15 -26.01 -3.34
CA SER A 34 -3.22 -26.86 -3.91
C SER A 34 -3.43 -28.09 -3.07
N SER A 35 -4.69 -28.41 -2.74
CA SER A 35 -5.08 -29.67 -2.12
C SER A 35 -5.09 -30.85 -3.08
N VAL A 36 -4.94 -30.58 -4.40
CA VAL A 36 -4.84 -31.60 -5.46
C VAL A 36 -3.42 -31.59 -6.00
N PRO A 37 -2.61 -32.64 -5.80
CA PRO A 37 -1.19 -32.66 -6.16
C PRO A 37 -0.88 -32.38 -7.64
N SER A 38 -1.81 -32.76 -8.54
CA SER A 38 -1.68 -32.54 -9.98
C SER A 38 -2.04 -31.12 -10.45
N LEU A 39 -2.59 -30.29 -9.57
CA LEU A 39 -3.10 -28.97 -9.92
C LEU A 39 -2.00 -27.91 -9.71
N ASN A 40 -1.24 -27.64 -10.78
CA ASN A 40 -0.26 -26.56 -10.72
C ASN A 40 -0.95 -25.21 -10.93
N ILE A 41 -0.73 -24.28 -10.01
CA ILE A 41 -1.30 -22.94 -10.06
C ILE A 41 -0.96 -22.19 -11.36
N LYS A 42 0.14 -22.54 -12.03
CA LYS A 42 0.57 -21.94 -13.31
C LYS A 42 -0.33 -22.32 -14.50
N HIS A 43 -1.15 -23.36 -14.35
CA HIS A 43 -2.04 -23.87 -15.40
C HIS A 43 -3.52 -23.68 -15.08
N ILE A 44 -3.84 -22.75 -14.18
CA ILE A 44 -5.23 -22.45 -13.81
C ILE A 44 -5.88 -21.63 -14.93
N ASP A 45 -7.13 -21.99 -15.28
CA ASP A 45 -7.91 -21.17 -16.19
C ASP A 45 -8.20 -19.76 -15.59
N MET A 46 -8.45 -18.79 -16.46
CA MET A 46 -8.60 -17.39 -16.07
C MET A 46 -9.79 -17.15 -15.13
N SER A 47 -10.85 -17.96 -15.21
CA SER A 47 -12.03 -17.82 -14.35
C SER A 47 -11.70 -18.23 -12.92
N LYS A 48 -11.08 -19.38 -12.76
CA LYS A 48 -10.62 -19.90 -11.47
C LYS A 48 -9.54 -19.00 -10.84
N TYR A 49 -8.60 -18.50 -11.66
CA TYR A 49 -7.61 -17.50 -11.25
C TYR A 49 -8.27 -16.28 -10.58
N LYS A 50 -9.30 -15.71 -11.22
CA LYS A 50 -10.04 -14.56 -10.67
C LYS A 50 -10.74 -14.87 -9.35
N LEU A 51 -11.30 -16.08 -9.21
CA LEU A 51 -11.96 -16.50 -7.98
C LEU A 51 -10.98 -16.66 -6.83
N ILE A 52 -9.85 -17.33 -7.05
CA ILE A 52 -8.78 -17.49 -6.06
C ILE A 52 -8.26 -16.11 -5.62
N LEU A 53 -7.93 -15.25 -6.57
CA LEU A 53 -7.44 -13.91 -6.27
C LEU A 53 -8.45 -13.08 -5.47
N LYS A 54 -9.76 -13.25 -5.73
CA LYS A 54 -10.83 -12.63 -4.94
C LYS A 54 -10.82 -13.10 -3.48
N GLN A 55 -10.55 -14.39 -3.23
CA GLN A 55 -10.45 -14.90 -1.85
C GLN A 55 -9.18 -14.39 -1.16
N ILE A 56 -8.05 -14.36 -1.86
CA ILE A 56 -6.81 -13.79 -1.31
C ILE A 56 -6.99 -12.31 -0.94
N TYR A 57 -7.69 -11.53 -1.74
CA TYR A 57 -8.01 -10.14 -1.39
C TYR A 57 -8.88 -10.01 -0.13
N LYS A 58 -9.84 -10.94 0.05
CA LYS A 58 -10.62 -11.01 1.29
C LYS A 58 -9.72 -11.35 2.47
N TYR A 59 -8.83 -12.34 2.30
CA TYR A 59 -7.85 -12.73 3.32
C TYR A 59 -6.98 -11.55 3.77
N ILE A 60 -6.34 -10.87 2.82
CA ILE A 60 -5.51 -9.69 3.12
C ILE A 60 -6.32 -8.66 3.91
N LYS A 61 -7.51 -8.30 3.40
CA LYS A 61 -8.36 -7.31 4.05
C LYS A 61 -8.77 -7.73 5.47
N LEU A 62 -9.12 -9.00 5.69
CA LEU A 62 -9.51 -9.50 7.02
C LEU A 62 -8.30 -9.54 7.96
N SER A 63 -7.12 -9.91 7.45
CA SER A 63 -5.87 -9.90 8.22
C SER A 63 -5.50 -8.50 8.70
N LEU A 64 -5.73 -7.44 7.89
CA LEU A 64 -5.52 -6.06 8.33
C LEU A 64 -6.33 -5.74 9.60
N PHE A 65 -7.55 -6.29 9.74
CA PHE A 65 -8.38 -6.07 10.92
C PHE A 65 -8.07 -7.02 12.07
N LEU A 66 -7.92 -8.33 11.78
CA LEU A 66 -7.84 -9.38 12.81
C LEU A 66 -6.43 -9.57 13.34
N LYS A 67 -5.43 -9.66 12.44
CA LYS A 67 -4.04 -9.90 12.80
C LYS A 67 -3.33 -8.60 13.18
N TYR A 68 -3.50 -7.56 12.36
CA TYR A 68 -2.76 -6.30 12.51
C TYR A 68 -3.57 -5.18 13.19
N GLU A 69 -4.80 -5.47 13.62
CA GLU A 69 -5.67 -4.54 14.36
C GLU A 69 -5.75 -3.13 13.73
N MET A 70 -5.64 -3.06 12.40
CA MET A 70 -5.70 -1.78 11.71
C MET A 70 -7.12 -1.22 11.72
N LYS A 71 -7.25 0.05 12.03
CA LYS A 71 -8.53 0.76 11.99
C LYS A 71 -8.82 1.29 10.60
N LYS A 72 -10.04 1.08 10.15
CA LYS A 72 -10.56 1.66 8.91
C LYS A 72 -11.31 2.95 9.20
N THR A 73 -10.80 4.06 8.68
CA THR A 73 -11.38 5.40 8.86
C THR A 73 -11.86 5.97 7.52
N ARG A 74 -13.04 6.58 7.49
CA ARG A 74 -13.54 7.32 6.32
C ARG A 74 -12.91 8.71 6.27
N ILE A 75 -12.60 9.20 5.08
CA ILE A 75 -11.98 10.52 4.90
C ILE A 75 -13.03 11.61 5.04
N LEU A 76 -14.10 11.54 4.27
CA LEU A 76 -15.23 12.49 4.34
C LEU A 76 -16.55 11.78 4.03
N PRO A 77 -17.62 12.03 4.78
CA PRO A 77 -18.99 11.73 4.35
C PRO A 77 -19.42 12.70 3.22
N PRO A 78 -20.22 12.28 2.23
CA PRO A 78 -20.77 10.94 2.03
C PRO A 78 -19.85 10.00 1.24
N ASN A 79 -18.62 10.41 0.92
CA ASN A 79 -17.69 9.63 0.12
C ASN A 79 -17.39 8.27 0.79
N LYS A 80 -17.29 7.23 -0.06
CA LYS A 80 -16.93 5.89 0.39
C LYS A 80 -15.41 5.70 0.53
N ASP A 81 -14.66 6.77 0.46
CA ASP A 81 -13.19 6.74 0.55
C ASP A 81 -12.76 6.55 2.00
N TYR A 82 -11.77 5.70 2.18
CA TYR A 82 -11.26 5.33 3.48
C TYR A 82 -9.77 5.01 3.42
N PHE A 83 -9.14 5.07 4.57
CA PHE A 83 -7.78 4.60 4.79
C PHE A 83 -7.73 3.61 5.96
N PHE A 84 -6.62 2.92 6.10
CA PHE A 84 -6.30 2.10 7.26
C PHE A 84 -5.18 2.75 8.05
N SER A 85 -5.32 2.77 9.37
CA SER A 85 -4.29 3.25 10.29
C SER A 85 -3.87 2.14 11.26
N SER A 86 -2.58 2.06 11.56
CA SER A 86 -2.09 1.17 12.60
C SER A 86 -2.60 1.61 13.98
N LYS A 87 -2.72 0.68 14.93
CA LYS A 87 -3.11 0.96 16.31
C LYS A 87 -2.19 1.96 17.01
N LEU A 88 -0.95 2.09 16.57
CA LEU A 88 0.01 3.05 17.11
C LEU A 88 -0.45 4.50 16.96
N ILE A 89 -1.19 4.83 15.89
CA ILE A 89 -1.72 6.19 15.67
C ILE A 89 -2.73 6.57 16.74
N GLU A 90 -3.51 5.61 17.25
CA GLU A 90 -4.51 5.86 18.29
C GLU A 90 -3.91 5.87 19.69
N LYS A 91 -2.91 5.03 19.93
CA LYS A 91 -2.25 4.88 21.24
C LYS A 91 -1.26 5.98 21.52
N THR A 92 -0.71 6.60 20.48
CA THR A 92 0.31 7.63 20.61
C THR A 92 -0.36 9.00 20.53
N SER A 93 -0.20 9.81 21.57
CA SER A 93 -0.64 11.20 21.52
C SER A 93 0.00 11.89 20.30
N SER A 94 -0.76 12.68 19.57
CA SER A 94 -0.34 13.27 18.28
C SER A 94 1.01 14.00 18.32
N HIS A 95 1.34 14.62 19.47
CA HIS A 95 2.62 15.31 19.68
C HIS A 95 3.82 14.38 19.90
N LEU A 96 3.61 13.07 20.10
CA LEU A 96 4.68 12.07 20.23
C LEU A 96 4.94 11.32 18.93
N ILE A 97 4.13 11.53 17.89
CA ILE A 97 4.34 10.96 16.58
C ILE A 97 5.33 11.84 15.83
N ASN A 98 6.60 11.51 15.89
CA ASN A 98 7.66 12.24 15.17
C ASN A 98 8.01 11.61 13.82
N LYS A 99 7.54 10.40 13.53
CA LYS A 99 7.73 9.67 12.27
C LYS A 99 6.41 9.03 11.83
N LEU A 100 6.14 9.06 10.53
CA LEU A 100 4.96 8.41 9.93
C LEU A 100 5.37 7.68 8.65
N ILE A 101 4.91 6.45 8.49
CA ILE A 101 4.97 5.72 7.22
C ILE A 101 3.60 5.86 6.53
N LEU A 102 3.60 6.53 5.38
CA LEU A 102 2.40 6.73 4.57
C LEU A 102 2.50 5.89 3.30
N ILE A 103 1.61 4.92 3.15
CA ILE A 103 1.58 4.03 1.98
C ILE A 103 0.41 4.41 1.09
N ILE A 104 0.69 4.63 -0.19
CA ILE A 104 -0.31 4.95 -1.21
C ILE A 104 -0.33 3.81 -2.22
N ASN A 105 -1.31 2.91 -2.07
CA ASN A 105 -1.52 1.82 -3.01
C ASN A 105 -1.89 2.35 -4.41
N ASP A 106 -1.53 1.61 -5.43
CA ASP A 106 -2.07 1.83 -6.77
C ASP A 106 -3.59 1.60 -6.77
N TYR A 107 -4.35 2.51 -7.37
CA TYR A 107 -5.82 2.45 -7.41
C TYR A 107 -6.37 1.25 -8.18
N HIS A 108 -5.55 0.58 -9.01
CA HIS A 108 -5.90 -0.67 -9.68
C HIS A 108 -5.80 -1.90 -8.76
N TYR A 109 -5.24 -1.74 -7.57
CA TYR A 109 -5.07 -2.82 -6.60
C TYR A 109 -6.06 -2.69 -5.43
N LYS A 110 -6.24 -3.77 -4.70
CA LYS A 110 -6.97 -3.74 -3.42
C LYS A 110 -6.01 -3.32 -2.31
N ALA A 111 -6.59 -2.77 -1.23
CA ALA A 111 -5.80 -2.35 -0.06
C ALA A 111 -4.83 -3.43 0.40
N GLY A 112 -3.58 -3.06 0.55
CA GLY A 112 -2.53 -3.95 1.04
C GLY A 112 -1.97 -4.93 0.01
N VAL A 113 -2.30 -4.77 -1.27
CA VAL A 113 -1.78 -5.61 -2.37
C VAL A 113 -0.69 -4.86 -3.13
N PHE A 114 0.51 -5.45 -3.22
CA PHE A 114 1.62 -4.91 -4.00
C PHE A 114 1.84 -5.65 -5.33
N SER A 115 1.63 -6.97 -5.36
CA SER A 115 1.82 -7.77 -6.56
C SER A 115 0.81 -8.91 -6.64
N LYS A 116 -0.04 -8.91 -7.67
CA LYS A 116 -0.98 -10.02 -7.94
C LYS A 116 -0.26 -11.31 -8.29
N THR A 117 0.84 -11.19 -9.01
CA THR A 117 1.67 -12.33 -9.41
C THR A 117 2.27 -13.00 -8.19
N ASN A 118 2.93 -12.24 -7.31
CA ASN A 118 3.53 -12.81 -6.11
C ASN A 118 2.49 -13.42 -5.17
N LEU A 119 1.30 -12.80 -5.04
CA LEU A 119 0.21 -13.37 -4.23
C LEU A 119 -0.18 -14.80 -4.63
N LEU A 120 -0.04 -15.14 -5.91
CA LEU A 120 -0.50 -16.42 -6.46
C LEU A 120 0.62 -17.41 -6.72
N PHE A 121 1.77 -16.93 -7.20
CA PHE A 121 2.84 -17.77 -7.71
C PHE A 121 4.08 -17.83 -6.82
N ASP A 122 4.09 -17.04 -5.76
CA ASP A 122 5.17 -17.00 -4.78
C ASP A 122 4.55 -17.15 -3.38
N ASN A 123 4.37 -16.04 -2.67
CA ASN A 123 3.88 -16.04 -1.30
C ASN A 123 3.01 -14.79 -1.05
N ILE A 124 1.95 -14.94 -0.27
CA ILE A 124 1.06 -13.82 0.06
C ILE A 124 1.82 -12.70 0.77
N ASN A 125 2.79 -13.03 1.61
CA ASN A 125 3.62 -12.01 2.27
C ASN A 125 4.41 -11.19 1.24
N ASN A 126 5.02 -11.83 0.22
CA ASN A 126 5.79 -11.16 -0.82
C ASN A 126 4.92 -10.32 -1.78
N GLY A 127 3.63 -10.67 -1.90
CA GLY A 127 2.67 -9.94 -2.72
C GLY A 127 1.86 -8.88 -1.96
N SER A 128 2.02 -8.77 -0.64
CA SER A 128 1.20 -7.92 0.22
C SER A 128 2.02 -6.96 1.09
N ILE A 129 1.29 -6.13 1.82
CA ILE A 129 1.84 -5.17 2.79
C ILE A 129 2.31 -5.83 4.11
N PHE A 130 2.03 -7.09 4.36
CA PHE A 130 2.23 -7.72 5.66
C PHE A 130 3.64 -7.58 6.23
N PRO A 131 4.72 -7.86 5.48
CA PRO A 131 6.08 -7.69 6.00
C PRO A 131 6.39 -6.26 6.41
N LEU A 132 5.81 -5.28 5.70
CA LEU A 132 6.01 -3.88 6.02
C LEU A 132 5.27 -3.47 7.29
N ILE A 133 4.05 -3.99 7.52
CA ILE A 133 3.33 -3.77 8.78
C ILE A 133 4.14 -4.36 9.95
N GLU A 134 4.60 -5.59 9.83
CA GLU A 134 5.41 -6.25 10.86
C GLU A 134 6.71 -5.48 11.15
N TYR A 135 7.38 -5.00 10.11
CA TYR A 135 8.56 -4.16 10.26
C TYR A 135 8.24 -2.86 11.01
N THR A 136 7.16 -2.17 10.64
CA THR A 136 6.77 -0.90 11.26
C THR A 136 6.32 -1.08 12.71
N GLU A 137 5.62 -2.16 13.03
CA GLU A 137 5.24 -2.51 14.41
C GLU A 137 6.48 -2.79 15.28
N ASN A 138 7.43 -3.58 14.78
CA ASN A 138 8.68 -3.89 15.49
C ASN A 138 9.55 -2.65 15.75
N LYS A 139 9.44 -1.62 14.89
CA LYS A 139 10.14 -0.34 15.02
C LYS A 139 9.33 0.74 15.73
N ASN A 140 8.11 0.46 16.15
CA ASN A 140 7.16 1.43 16.68
C ASN A 140 6.93 2.64 15.74
N PHE A 141 6.86 2.39 14.43
CA PHE A 141 6.54 3.42 13.45
C PHE A 141 5.04 3.40 13.12
N PRO A 142 4.30 4.46 13.40
CA PRO A 142 2.93 4.60 12.94
C PRO A 142 2.82 4.47 11.42
N LEU A 143 1.80 3.72 10.97
CA LEU A 143 1.59 3.44 9.56
C LEU A 143 0.16 3.81 9.15
N ILE A 144 0.04 4.49 8.01
CA ILE A 144 -1.23 4.74 7.33
C ILE A 144 -1.17 4.12 5.93
N LEU A 145 -2.20 3.34 5.59
CA LEU A 145 -2.39 2.76 4.28
C LEU A 145 -3.55 3.44 3.57
N LEU A 146 -3.26 4.20 2.55
CA LEU A 146 -4.24 4.79 1.65
C LEU A 146 -4.65 3.78 0.57
N ASN A 147 -5.96 3.71 0.33
CA ASN A 147 -6.53 2.84 -0.70
C ASN A 147 -7.48 3.64 -1.59
N PRO A 148 -6.93 4.48 -2.46
CA PRO A 148 -7.76 5.25 -3.39
C PRO A 148 -8.49 4.30 -4.34
N LYS A 149 -9.75 4.65 -4.70
CA LYS A 149 -10.54 3.86 -5.64
C LYS A 149 -10.73 4.57 -6.95
N ASN A 150 -11.21 5.81 -6.88
CA ASN A 150 -11.51 6.68 -8.01
C ASN A 150 -11.10 8.10 -7.63
N LYS A 151 -10.89 8.99 -8.62
CA LYS A 151 -10.55 10.42 -8.36
C LYS A 151 -9.43 10.56 -7.33
N ILE A 152 -8.33 9.90 -7.59
CA ILE A 152 -7.22 9.77 -6.65
C ILE A 152 -6.62 11.13 -6.26
N ASP A 153 -6.67 12.13 -7.13
CA ASP A 153 -6.20 13.48 -6.82
C ASP A 153 -7.01 14.08 -5.66
N ASP A 154 -8.35 14.11 -5.79
CA ASP A 154 -9.25 14.62 -4.74
C ASP A 154 -9.08 13.82 -3.43
N TYR A 155 -8.89 12.51 -3.55
CA TYR A 155 -8.69 11.63 -2.40
C TYR A 155 -7.43 12.01 -1.62
N LEU A 156 -6.30 12.19 -2.29
CA LEU A 156 -5.02 12.52 -1.64
C LEU A 156 -5.04 13.94 -1.07
N GLU A 157 -5.56 14.92 -1.80
CA GLU A 157 -5.68 16.30 -1.34
C GLU A 157 -6.55 16.39 -0.08
N ASN A 158 -7.72 15.74 -0.08
CA ASN A 158 -8.61 15.73 1.08
C ASN A 158 -7.97 15.03 2.29
N PHE A 159 -7.32 13.87 2.06
CA PHE A 159 -6.60 13.18 3.12
C PHE A 159 -5.50 14.07 3.72
N TRP A 160 -4.67 14.68 2.86
CA TRP A 160 -3.59 15.55 3.30
C TRP A 160 -4.10 16.73 4.12
N LYS A 161 -5.09 17.43 3.60
CA LYS A 161 -5.69 18.60 4.24
C LYS A 161 -6.31 18.27 5.61
N ILE A 162 -7.03 17.15 5.72
CA ILE A 162 -7.82 16.84 6.93
C ILE A 162 -6.96 16.14 7.98
N TYR A 163 -6.11 15.20 7.56
CA TYR A 163 -5.39 14.34 8.50
C TYR A 163 -3.93 14.72 8.66
N ILE A 164 -3.22 15.09 7.58
CA ILE A 164 -1.80 15.36 7.68
C ILE A 164 -1.55 16.80 8.12
N LYS A 165 -2.13 17.81 7.48
CA LYS A 165 -1.87 19.22 7.83
C LYS A 165 -2.14 19.53 9.29
N ASN A 166 -3.17 18.95 9.88
CA ASN A 166 -3.50 19.13 11.29
C ASN A 166 -2.44 18.51 12.24
N GLN A 167 -1.63 17.59 11.75
CA GLN A 167 -0.59 16.89 12.51
C GLN A 167 0.82 17.39 12.21
N LEU A 168 1.02 18.19 11.14
CA LEU A 168 2.35 18.58 10.66
C LEU A 168 3.18 19.34 11.68
N LYS A 169 2.54 20.07 12.60
CA LYS A 169 3.27 20.72 13.69
C LYS A 169 4.03 19.75 14.61
N TYR A 170 3.73 18.46 14.52
CA TYR A 170 4.35 17.38 15.30
C TYR A 170 5.09 16.36 14.43
N LEU A 171 4.79 16.30 13.13
CA LEU A 171 5.33 15.33 12.17
C LEU A 171 6.46 15.94 11.36
N HIS A 172 7.69 15.62 11.68
CA HIS A 172 8.87 16.11 10.97
C HIS A 172 9.58 15.05 10.12
N ASN A 173 9.03 13.84 10.05
CA ASN A 173 9.65 12.73 9.35
C ASN A 173 8.59 11.81 8.73
N ILE A 174 8.03 12.25 7.60
CA ILE A 174 7.08 11.45 6.84
C ILE A 174 7.83 10.69 5.74
N ILE A 175 7.72 9.36 5.76
CA ILE A 175 8.21 8.50 4.68
C ILE A 175 7.00 8.07 3.86
N ILE A 176 7.02 8.39 2.56
CA ILE A 176 5.94 8.02 1.64
C ILE A 176 6.38 6.83 0.80
N ILE A 177 5.58 5.77 0.79
CA ILE A 177 5.74 4.63 -0.11
C ILE A 177 4.58 4.66 -1.09
N VAL A 178 4.85 4.82 -2.39
CA VAL A 178 3.81 4.94 -3.41
C VAL A 178 4.00 3.93 -4.52
N GLN A 179 2.90 3.31 -4.93
CA GLN A 179 2.90 2.27 -5.95
C GLN A 179 2.28 2.74 -7.26
N GLY A 180 2.93 2.42 -8.37
CA GLY A 180 2.38 2.48 -9.72
C GLY A 180 1.88 3.86 -10.15
N MET A 181 0.65 3.89 -10.63
CA MET A 181 -0.01 5.10 -11.14
C MET A 181 -0.34 6.12 -10.04
N SER A 182 -0.37 5.71 -8.76
CA SER A 182 -0.63 6.62 -7.64
C SER A 182 0.51 7.62 -7.39
N SER A 183 1.66 7.42 -8.02
CA SER A 183 2.76 8.39 -8.03
C SER A 183 2.41 9.70 -8.72
N ILE A 184 1.51 9.69 -9.70
CA ILE A 184 1.12 10.88 -10.47
C ILE A 184 0.40 11.90 -9.58
N PRO A 185 -0.71 11.53 -8.90
CA PRO A 185 -1.39 12.43 -7.98
C PRO A 185 -0.52 12.82 -6.78
N LEU A 186 0.42 11.96 -6.35
CA LEU A 186 1.39 12.35 -5.33
C LEU A 186 2.24 13.55 -5.80
N ILE A 187 2.76 13.54 -7.02
CA ILE A 187 3.57 14.65 -7.54
C ILE A 187 2.76 15.95 -7.57
N ARG A 188 1.47 15.88 -7.94
CA ARG A 188 0.57 17.06 -7.90
C ARG A 188 0.37 17.56 -6.47
N LEU A 189 0.13 16.65 -5.53
CA LEU A 189 0.02 16.98 -4.11
C LEU A 189 1.27 17.71 -3.60
N LEU A 190 2.47 17.20 -3.93
CA LEU A 190 3.73 17.81 -3.52
C LEU A 190 3.91 19.21 -4.11
N LYS A 191 3.55 19.41 -5.37
CA LYS A 191 3.55 20.72 -6.02
C LYS A 191 2.67 21.73 -5.28
N ASN A 192 1.46 21.31 -4.91
CA ASN A 192 0.48 22.15 -4.24
C ASN A 192 0.82 22.41 -2.76
N ASN A 193 1.65 21.56 -2.15
CA ASN A 193 2.05 21.62 -0.75
C ASN A 193 3.59 21.67 -0.61
N LYS A 194 4.23 22.58 -1.36
CA LYS A 194 5.70 22.71 -1.45
C LYS A 194 6.36 22.74 -0.07
N ARG A 195 5.89 23.61 0.82
CA ARG A 195 6.46 23.79 2.16
C ARG A 195 6.38 22.50 2.99
N ASP A 196 5.21 21.82 2.97
CA ASP A 196 5.03 20.55 3.68
C ASP A 196 6.00 19.48 3.15
N PHE A 197 6.24 19.49 1.82
CA PHE A 197 7.17 18.58 1.18
C PHE A 197 8.63 18.83 1.64
N GLU A 198 9.05 20.08 1.62
CA GLU A 198 10.43 20.45 1.98
C GLU A 198 10.73 20.18 3.47
N GLU A 199 9.81 20.55 4.36
CA GLU A 199 10.01 20.54 5.80
C GLU A 199 9.70 19.18 6.46
N ASN A 200 8.70 18.44 5.96
CA ASN A 200 8.13 17.31 6.72
C ASN A 200 8.30 15.95 6.03
N ILE A 201 8.49 15.90 4.71
CA ILE A 201 8.71 14.65 4.01
C ILE A 201 10.20 14.36 3.92
N SER A 202 10.64 13.29 4.56
CA SER A 202 12.05 12.90 4.61
C SER A 202 12.46 11.97 3.47
N LYS A 203 11.56 11.10 2.99
CA LYS A 203 11.84 10.12 1.95
C LYS A 203 10.59 9.76 1.16
N ILE A 204 10.77 9.53 -0.14
CA ILE A 204 9.75 8.98 -1.04
C ILE A 204 10.31 7.71 -1.67
N ILE A 205 9.62 6.61 -1.49
CA ILE A 205 9.92 5.32 -2.09
C ILE A 205 8.85 5.02 -3.13
N MET A 206 9.22 4.93 -4.37
CA MET A 206 8.32 4.60 -5.47
C MET A 206 8.51 3.15 -5.90
N ILE A 207 7.42 2.45 -6.20
CA ILE A 207 7.43 1.07 -6.64
C ILE A 207 6.74 0.99 -8.00
N ASN A 208 7.47 0.64 -9.05
CA ASN A 208 6.98 0.58 -10.44
C ASN A 208 6.20 1.85 -10.85
N SER A 209 6.72 3.01 -10.49
CA SER A 209 6.06 4.29 -10.69
C SER A 209 6.02 4.70 -12.17
N LYS A 210 4.92 5.32 -12.57
CA LYS A 210 4.71 5.90 -13.90
C LYS A 210 4.88 7.43 -13.93
N HIS A 211 5.66 7.98 -13.05
CA HIS A 211 5.79 9.41 -12.82
C HIS A 211 6.64 10.18 -13.86
N LYS A 212 7.43 9.51 -14.68
CA LYS A 212 8.46 10.13 -15.57
C LYS A 212 7.94 11.35 -16.36
N LYS A 213 6.72 11.29 -16.90
CA LYS A 213 6.13 12.41 -17.65
C LYS A 213 5.59 13.55 -16.76
N TYR A 214 5.38 13.27 -15.48
CA TYR A 214 4.67 14.18 -14.58
C TYR A 214 5.58 14.96 -13.65
N TYR A 215 6.79 14.48 -13.36
CA TYR A 215 7.70 15.26 -12.51
C TYR A 215 8.13 16.58 -13.16
N GLN A 216 7.98 16.72 -14.48
CA GLN A 216 8.22 17.97 -15.23
C GLN A 216 7.28 19.12 -14.83
N ILE A 217 6.15 18.82 -14.18
CA ILE A 217 5.26 19.88 -13.64
C ILE A 217 5.83 20.57 -12.40
N LEU A 218 6.85 19.99 -11.77
CA LEU A 218 7.59 20.60 -10.68
C LEU A 218 8.54 21.65 -11.22
N ASN A 219 8.66 22.78 -10.54
CA ASN A 219 9.72 23.75 -10.83
C ASN A 219 11.09 23.16 -10.46
N ASP A 220 12.18 23.83 -10.88
CA ASP A 220 13.53 23.27 -10.76
C ASP A 220 13.95 23.00 -9.31
N ASP A 221 13.56 23.86 -8.36
CA ASP A 221 13.88 23.67 -6.94
C ASP A 221 13.17 22.44 -6.37
N LEU A 222 11.85 22.33 -6.58
CA LEU A 222 11.07 21.16 -6.16
C LEU A 222 11.52 19.88 -6.86
N ARG A 223 11.99 19.98 -8.10
CA ARG A 223 12.52 18.85 -8.84
C ARG A 223 13.82 18.34 -8.22
N LYS A 224 14.74 19.23 -7.87
CA LYS A 224 15.98 18.88 -7.16
C LYS A 224 15.66 18.21 -5.82
N GLU A 225 14.78 18.81 -5.03
CA GLU A 225 14.37 18.27 -3.74
C GLU A 225 13.69 16.90 -3.88
N PHE A 226 12.83 16.75 -4.88
CA PHE A 226 12.19 15.47 -5.19
C PHE A 226 13.22 14.40 -5.54
N MET A 227 14.22 14.71 -6.37
CA MET A 227 15.28 13.75 -6.73
C MET A 227 16.12 13.35 -5.53
N ASN A 228 16.42 14.28 -4.63
CA ASN A 228 17.18 14.00 -3.41
C ASN A 228 16.43 13.08 -2.43
N LYS A 229 15.12 13.25 -2.33
CA LYS A 229 14.26 12.46 -1.42
C LYS A 229 13.68 11.20 -2.03
N CYS A 230 13.69 11.05 -3.35
CA CYS A 230 12.99 9.98 -4.06
C CYS A 230 13.93 8.84 -4.47
N THR A 231 13.47 7.61 -4.26
CA THR A 231 14.06 6.39 -4.84
C THR A 231 12.96 5.61 -5.54
N ASN A 232 13.15 5.25 -6.81
CA ASN A 232 12.18 4.45 -7.56
C ASN A 232 12.71 3.03 -7.80
N TYR A 233 12.03 2.05 -7.24
CA TYR A 233 12.28 0.63 -7.50
C TYR A 233 11.42 0.18 -8.67
N ILE A 234 12.05 -0.30 -9.72
CA ILE A 234 11.37 -0.79 -10.93
C ILE A 234 11.65 -2.26 -11.14
N LEU A 235 10.69 -2.97 -11.73
CA LEU A 235 10.91 -4.34 -12.19
C LEU A 235 11.85 -4.32 -13.39
N SER A 236 12.96 -5.05 -13.31
CA SER A 236 13.92 -5.19 -14.40
C SER A 236 14.50 -6.60 -14.40
N ASN A 237 15.25 -6.96 -15.44
CA ASN A 237 16.01 -8.20 -15.52
C ASN A 237 17.38 -8.12 -14.83
N GLU A 238 17.73 -6.94 -14.30
CA GLU A 238 18.97 -6.73 -13.57
C GLU A 238 18.89 -7.33 -12.16
N SER A 239 20.05 -7.56 -11.55
CA SER A 239 20.13 -8.04 -10.17
C SER A 239 19.50 -7.06 -9.20
N PHE A 240 18.95 -7.57 -8.10
CA PHE A 240 18.31 -6.74 -7.08
C PHE A 240 19.28 -5.68 -6.52
N GLY A 241 18.81 -4.45 -6.48
CA GLY A 241 19.61 -3.31 -6.00
C GLY A 241 20.54 -2.68 -7.06
N HIS A 242 20.57 -3.22 -8.29
CA HIS A 242 21.31 -2.60 -9.38
C HIS A 242 20.74 -1.23 -9.73
N LEU A 243 21.60 -0.23 -9.81
CA LEU A 243 21.20 1.12 -10.21
C LEU A 243 20.99 1.16 -11.72
N ILE A 244 19.74 1.27 -12.12
CA ILE A 244 19.40 1.47 -13.52
C ILE A 244 19.61 2.96 -13.84
N SER A 245 20.66 3.26 -14.60
CA SER A 245 20.89 4.61 -15.09
C SER A 245 19.68 5.04 -15.92
N SER A 246 18.95 6.04 -15.46
CA SER A 246 17.93 6.70 -16.27
C SER A 246 18.62 7.53 -17.34
N ASN A 247 19.04 6.91 -18.44
CA ASN A 247 19.20 7.69 -19.66
C ASN A 247 17.81 8.26 -19.98
N LEU A 248 17.65 9.55 -19.69
CA LEU A 248 16.38 10.29 -19.84
C LEU A 248 15.81 10.20 -21.28
N ASN A 249 16.56 9.65 -22.23
CA ASN A 249 16.23 9.59 -23.65
C ASN A 249 15.86 8.19 -24.18
N SER A 250 15.84 7.14 -23.35
CA SER A 250 15.72 5.77 -23.87
C SER A 250 14.57 4.95 -23.29
N LEU A 251 13.38 5.54 -23.07
CA LEU A 251 12.15 4.78 -22.84
C LEU A 251 10.99 5.53 -23.51
N GLU A 252 10.87 5.35 -24.83
CA GLU A 252 9.61 5.46 -25.54
C GLU A 252 8.68 4.30 -25.17
#